data_8216d49829331bc7a72f32582f98fe3f
#
_entry.id   8216d49829331bc7a72f32582f98fe3f
#
_cell.length_a   1.000
_cell.length_b   1.000
_cell.length_c   1.000
_cell.angle_alpha   90.00
_cell.angle_beta   90.00
_cell.angle_gamma   90.00
#
_symmetry.space_group_name_H-M   'P 1'
#
loop_
_entity.id
_entity.type
_entity.pdbx_description
1 polymer ?
#
loop_
_entity_poly.entity_id
_entity_poly.type
_entity_poly.pdbx_seq_one_letter_code
_entity_poly.pdbx_strand_id
1 'polypeptide(L)'
;YGTSRNPALNKDSVFPLIKLDVRDVASIKEAVDYIITTSGKIDVVINNAGVGITGPLEEIPSEEIKNNFETNLFGPIEVMKAVLPQMRLQKSGLIINVTSIAGYMGLPYRSVYSASKGALELITEALRMEVQSFGITITNIAPGDFATNIAAGRYHAPILKGSDYEIVYGNILQAMNEHVDSGSNPLEMAEAVYKIIETPSPKIHYKVGAFMQKFSIVL
;
A
#
# COMPACT_ATOMS: atom_id res chain seq x y z
N TYR A 1 -5.20 -16.97 -0.02
CA TYR A 1 -4.98 -16.57 -1.42
C TYR A 1 -4.03 -15.39 -1.50
N GLY A 2 -3.13 -15.40 -2.50
CA GLY A 2 -2.43 -14.21 -2.96
C GLY A 2 -3.04 -13.70 -4.26
N THR A 3 -2.69 -12.46 -4.64
CA THR A 3 -3.15 -11.88 -5.91
C THR A 3 -1.98 -11.37 -6.73
N SER A 4 -2.09 -11.44 -8.05
CA SER A 4 -1.11 -10.93 -8.99
C SER A 4 -1.80 -10.52 -10.29
N ARG A 5 -1.27 -9.48 -10.96
CA ARG A 5 -1.72 -9.11 -12.32
C ARG A 5 -1.48 -10.24 -13.32
N ASN A 6 -0.41 -11.00 -13.12
CA ASN A 6 -0.08 -12.17 -13.94
C ASN A 6 0.37 -13.34 -13.05
N PRO A 7 -0.56 -14.16 -12.54
CA PRO A 7 -0.23 -15.32 -11.70
C PRO A 7 0.71 -16.33 -12.38
N ALA A 8 0.65 -16.46 -13.69
CA ALA A 8 1.47 -17.42 -14.45
C ALA A 8 2.99 -17.13 -14.36
N LEU A 9 3.39 -15.91 -14.03
CA LEU A 9 4.81 -15.56 -13.82
C LEU A 9 5.35 -15.96 -12.44
N ASN A 10 4.48 -16.35 -11.51
CA ASN A 10 4.84 -16.69 -10.12
C ASN A 10 4.55 -18.16 -9.82
N LYS A 11 5.11 -19.07 -10.63
CA LYS A 11 4.85 -20.52 -10.56
C LYS A 11 5.30 -21.15 -9.25
N ASP A 12 6.28 -20.55 -8.58
CA ASP A 12 6.87 -21.04 -7.32
C ASP A 12 6.12 -20.56 -6.07
N SER A 13 4.95 -19.94 -6.25
CA SER A 13 4.14 -19.49 -5.11
C SER A 13 3.67 -20.70 -4.29
N VAL A 14 3.92 -20.64 -2.97
CA VAL A 14 3.50 -21.69 -2.01
C VAL A 14 2.01 -21.65 -1.67
N PHE A 15 1.27 -20.67 -2.20
CA PHE A 15 -0.18 -20.52 -2.01
C PHE A 15 -0.85 -20.17 -3.35
N PRO A 16 -2.16 -20.46 -3.48
CA PRO A 16 -2.91 -20.14 -4.69
C PRO A 16 -2.87 -18.66 -5.03
N LEU A 17 -2.52 -18.33 -6.28
CA LEU A 17 -2.56 -16.96 -6.81
C LEU A 17 -3.78 -16.77 -7.71
N ILE A 18 -4.50 -15.70 -7.48
CA ILE A 18 -5.66 -15.27 -8.27
C ILE A 18 -5.25 -14.02 -9.08
N LYS A 19 -5.73 -13.96 -10.32
CA LYS A 19 -5.54 -12.74 -11.13
C LYS A 19 -6.31 -11.59 -10.51
N LEU A 20 -5.62 -10.49 -10.24
CA LEU A 20 -6.21 -9.23 -9.78
C LEU A 20 -5.30 -8.07 -10.13
N ASP A 21 -5.86 -7.09 -10.86
CA ASP A 21 -5.30 -5.75 -11.01
C ASP A 21 -6.17 -4.80 -10.17
N VAL A 22 -5.57 -4.12 -9.20
CA VAL A 22 -6.28 -3.17 -8.33
C VAL A 22 -6.81 -1.94 -9.06
N ARG A 23 -6.35 -1.68 -10.29
CA ARG A 23 -6.83 -0.60 -11.14
C ARG A 23 -8.00 -1.01 -12.05
N ASP A 24 -8.40 -2.26 -12.00
CA ASP A 24 -9.49 -2.81 -12.82
C ASP A 24 -10.60 -3.34 -11.90
N VAL A 25 -11.71 -2.61 -11.83
CA VAL A 25 -12.87 -2.96 -10.99
C VAL A 25 -13.46 -4.31 -11.37
N ALA A 26 -13.46 -4.68 -12.66
CA ALA A 26 -13.93 -5.98 -13.09
C ALA A 26 -13.02 -7.10 -12.57
N SER A 27 -11.71 -6.92 -12.66
CA SER A 27 -10.71 -7.85 -12.12
C SER A 27 -10.84 -8.03 -10.60
N ILE A 28 -11.09 -6.94 -9.87
CA ILE A 28 -11.34 -6.98 -8.41
C ILE A 28 -12.59 -7.81 -8.12
N LYS A 29 -13.69 -7.52 -8.83
CA LYS A 29 -14.97 -8.23 -8.64
C LYS A 29 -14.81 -9.72 -8.91
N GLU A 30 -14.21 -10.11 -10.03
CA GLU A 30 -13.96 -11.51 -10.39
C GLU A 30 -13.16 -12.26 -9.32
N ALA A 31 -12.09 -11.64 -8.80
CA ALA A 31 -11.26 -12.23 -7.76
C ALA A 31 -12.04 -12.41 -6.44
N VAL A 32 -12.82 -11.41 -6.02
CA VAL A 32 -13.63 -11.45 -4.80
C VAL A 32 -14.73 -12.50 -4.93
N ASP A 33 -15.46 -12.53 -6.05
CA ASP A 33 -16.53 -13.51 -6.33
C ASP A 33 -15.95 -14.95 -6.32
N TYR A 34 -14.76 -15.13 -6.92
CA TYR A 34 -14.08 -16.43 -6.90
C TYR A 34 -13.77 -16.91 -5.46
N ILE A 35 -13.22 -16.01 -4.62
CA ILE A 35 -12.89 -16.36 -3.23
C ILE A 35 -14.17 -16.71 -2.46
N ILE A 36 -15.22 -15.91 -2.59
CA ILE A 36 -16.50 -16.14 -1.91
C ILE A 36 -17.11 -17.48 -2.36
N THR A 37 -17.10 -17.76 -3.66
CA THR A 37 -17.66 -19.01 -4.20
C THR A 37 -16.87 -20.22 -3.73
N THR A 38 -15.55 -20.11 -3.63
CA THR A 38 -14.67 -21.22 -3.30
C THR A 38 -14.56 -21.47 -1.79
N SER A 39 -14.53 -20.40 -0.98
CA SER A 39 -14.24 -20.48 0.47
C SER A 39 -15.43 -20.08 1.35
N GLY A 40 -16.49 -19.54 0.78
CA GLY A 40 -17.71 -19.12 1.49
C GLY A 40 -17.58 -17.84 2.30
N LYS A 41 -16.36 -17.36 2.51
CA LYS A 41 -16.08 -16.19 3.39
C LYS A 41 -14.77 -15.49 3.04
N ILE A 42 -14.63 -14.27 3.54
CA ILE A 42 -13.40 -13.49 3.54
C ILE A 42 -13.17 -12.99 4.97
N ASP A 43 -12.19 -13.53 5.67
CA ASP A 43 -11.89 -13.16 7.05
C ASP A 43 -10.93 -11.96 7.12
N VAL A 44 -9.91 -11.95 6.27
CA VAL A 44 -8.87 -10.91 6.25
C VAL A 44 -8.58 -10.47 4.83
N VAL A 45 -8.46 -9.16 4.64
CA VAL A 45 -7.97 -8.54 3.39
C VAL A 45 -6.75 -7.70 3.71
N ILE A 46 -5.69 -7.84 2.91
CA ILE A 46 -4.48 -7.03 3.01
C ILE A 46 -4.31 -6.26 1.71
N ASN A 47 -4.58 -4.96 1.73
CA ASN A 47 -4.32 -4.05 0.63
C ASN A 47 -2.83 -3.69 0.63
N ASN A 48 -2.02 -4.53 -0.01
CA ASN A 48 -0.57 -4.41 -0.08
C ASN A 48 -0.07 -3.84 -1.41
N ALA A 49 -0.85 -3.90 -2.47
CA ALA A 49 -0.46 -3.36 -3.77
C ALA A 49 -0.12 -1.86 -3.67
N GLY A 50 1.02 -1.48 -4.22
CA GLY A 50 1.47 -0.10 -4.17
C GLY A 50 2.66 0.17 -5.06
N VAL A 51 2.81 1.41 -5.49
CA VAL A 51 3.91 1.88 -6.35
C VAL A 51 4.48 3.18 -5.80
N GLY A 52 5.80 3.34 -5.92
CA GLY A 52 6.47 4.58 -5.58
C GLY A 52 6.46 5.57 -6.76
N ILE A 53 6.60 6.85 -6.44
CA ILE A 53 6.85 7.92 -7.40
C ILE A 53 7.78 8.96 -6.80
N THR A 54 8.76 9.41 -7.56
CA THR A 54 9.71 10.46 -7.16
C THR A 54 9.99 11.41 -8.32
N GLY A 55 10.15 12.68 -7.99
CA GLY A 55 10.51 13.73 -8.93
C GLY A 55 10.14 15.12 -8.39
N PRO A 56 10.69 16.19 -9.00
CA PRO A 56 10.16 17.54 -8.83
C PRO A 56 8.69 17.55 -9.25
N LEU A 57 7.81 18.09 -8.42
CA LEU A 57 6.35 18.01 -8.67
C LEU A 57 5.95 18.57 -10.04
N GLU A 58 6.56 19.66 -10.48
CA GLU A 58 6.26 20.31 -11.75
C GLU A 58 6.81 19.54 -12.98
N GLU A 59 7.75 18.63 -12.78
CA GLU A 59 8.35 17.80 -13.83
C GLU A 59 7.77 16.38 -13.91
N ILE A 60 6.90 16.01 -12.97
CA ILE A 60 6.21 14.72 -13.02
C ILE A 60 5.03 14.82 -14.00
N PRO A 61 4.95 13.97 -15.04
CA PRO A 61 3.80 13.93 -15.91
C PRO A 61 2.50 13.67 -15.14
N SER A 62 1.44 14.41 -15.47
CA SER A 62 0.14 14.26 -14.81
C SER A 62 -0.41 12.83 -14.85
N GLU A 63 -0.08 12.07 -15.91
CA GLU A 63 -0.48 10.68 -16.05
C GLU A 63 0.17 9.80 -14.99
N GLU A 64 1.46 10.03 -14.66
CA GLU A 64 2.15 9.27 -13.62
C GLU A 64 1.61 9.60 -12.22
N ILE A 65 1.17 10.84 -12.00
CA ILE A 65 0.47 11.23 -10.77
C ILE A 65 -0.83 10.42 -10.65
N LYS A 66 -1.65 10.38 -11.71
CA LYS A 66 -2.90 9.61 -11.74
C LYS A 66 -2.64 8.12 -11.52
N ASN A 67 -1.68 7.53 -12.23
CA ASN A 67 -1.30 6.12 -12.09
C ASN A 67 -0.89 5.75 -10.66
N ASN A 68 -0.21 6.67 -9.96
CA ASN A 68 0.14 6.48 -8.56
C ASN A 68 -1.11 6.44 -7.67
N PHE A 69 -2.03 7.40 -7.83
CA PHE A 69 -3.28 7.43 -7.08
C PHE A 69 -4.20 6.26 -7.41
N GLU A 70 -4.28 5.85 -8.69
CA GLU A 70 -5.06 4.67 -9.09
C GLU A 70 -4.61 3.41 -8.34
N THR A 71 -3.30 3.21 -8.19
CA THR A 71 -2.77 2.03 -7.51
C THR A 71 -2.83 2.16 -5.99
N ASN A 72 -2.39 3.31 -5.43
CA ASN A 72 -2.14 3.46 -4.00
C ASN A 72 -3.39 3.87 -3.20
N LEU A 73 -4.40 4.45 -3.85
CA LEU A 73 -5.59 4.97 -3.21
C LEU A 73 -6.88 4.35 -3.76
N PHE A 74 -7.16 4.56 -5.06
CA PHE A 74 -8.43 4.11 -5.65
C PHE A 74 -8.52 2.58 -5.68
N GLY A 75 -7.43 1.86 -5.98
CA GLY A 75 -7.38 0.41 -5.92
C GLY A 75 -7.79 -0.15 -4.55
N PRO A 76 -7.14 0.22 -3.44
CA PRO A 76 -7.58 -0.16 -2.10
C PRO A 76 -9.03 0.18 -1.79
N ILE A 77 -9.52 1.35 -2.22
CA ILE A 77 -10.94 1.74 -2.06
C ILE A 77 -11.84 0.76 -2.78
N GLU A 78 -11.58 0.43 -4.04
CA GLU A 78 -12.42 -0.48 -4.81
C GLU A 78 -12.37 -1.92 -4.24
N VAL A 79 -11.21 -2.38 -3.76
CA VAL A 79 -11.12 -3.66 -3.04
C VAL A 79 -11.97 -3.64 -1.77
N MET A 80 -11.88 -2.58 -0.95
CA MET A 80 -12.72 -2.44 0.26
C MET A 80 -14.21 -2.45 -0.10
N LYS A 81 -14.63 -1.70 -1.11
CA LYS A 81 -16.03 -1.70 -1.60
C LYS A 81 -16.50 -3.09 -2.01
N ALA A 82 -15.64 -3.88 -2.66
CA ALA A 82 -15.99 -5.21 -3.13
C ALA A 82 -16.13 -6.24 -1.99
N VAL A 83 -15.32 -6.15 -0.93
CA VAL A 83 -15.33 -7.15 0.16
C VAL A 83 -16.28 -6.81 1.30
N LEU A 84 -16.57 -5.53 1.54
CA LEU A 84 -17.42 -5.07 2.65
C LEU A 84 -18.83 -5.68 2.67
N PRO A 85 -19.54 -5.88 1.53
CA PRO A 85 -20.84 -6.54 1.54
C PRO A 85 -20.79 -7.94 2.13
N GLN A 86 -19.78 -8.74 1.75
CA GLN A 86 -19.59 -10.09 2.28
C GLN A 86 -19.22 -10.08 3.76
N MET A 87 -18.26 -9.23 4.18
CA MET A 87 -17.89 -9.10 5.59
C MET A 87 -19.06 -8.64 6.48
N ARG A 88 -19.92 -7.78 5.96
CA ARG A 88 -21.15 -7.34 6.66
C ARG A 88 -22.14 -8.48 6.85
N LEU A 89 -22.31 -9.36 5.85
CA LEU A 89 -23.11 -10.57 5.98
C LEU A 89 -22.54 -11.53 7.02
N GLN A 90 -21.21 -11.65 7.09
CA GLN A 90 -20.51 -12.47 8.07
C GLN A 90 -20.55 -11.87 9.49
N LYS A 91 -20.84 -10.57 9.62
CA LYS A 91 -20.72 -9.77 10.85
C LYS A 91 -19.30 -9.83 11.44
N SER A 92 -18.33 -10.01 10.59
CA SER A 92 -16.90 -10.09 10.94
C SER A 92 -16.03 -9.82 9.74
N GLY A 93 -14.86 -9.27 9.95
CA GLY A 93 -13.82 -9.06 8.95
C GLY A 93 -12.73 -8.15 9.44
N LEU A 94 -11.52 -8.33 8.91
CA LEU A 94 -10.37 -7.48 9.15
C LEU A 94 -9.80 -6.99 7.81
N ILE A 95 -9.67 -5.68 7.66
CA ILE A 95 -8.98 -5.08 6.51
C ILE A 95 -7.71 -4.39 7.01
N ILE A 96 -6.57 -4.73 6.40
CA ILE A 96 -5.27 -4.13 6.71
C ILE A 96 -4.80 -3.36 5.47
N ASN A 97 -4.71 -2.04 5.58
CA ASN A 97 -4.20 -1.19 4.52
C ASN A 97 -2.71 -0.91 4.74
N VAL A 98 -1.87 -1.29 3.78
CA VAL A 98 -0.44 -1.00 3.81
C VAL A 98 -0.23 0.42 3.29
N THR A 99 0.02 1.33 4.23
CA THR A 99 0.27 2.75 3.98
C THR A 99 1.78 3.03 3.88
N SER A 100 2.29 4.01 4.54
CA SER A 100 3.73 4.31 4.67
C SER A 100 3.95 5.34 5.76
N ILE A 101 5.12 5.32 6.41
CA ILE A 101 5.54 6.45 7.26
C ILE A 101 5.58 7.77 6.49
N ALA A 102 5.83 7.73 5.17
CA ALA A 102 5.76 8.88 4.29
C ALA A 102 4.36 9.48 4.15
N GLY A 103 3.29 8.77 4.54
CA GLY A 103 1.93 9.29 4.58
C GLY A 103 1.67 10.30 5.70
N TYR A 104 2.51 10.32 6.73
CA TYR A 104 2.37 11.23 7.88
C TYR A 104 3.01 12.60 7.66
N MET A 105 3.83 12.76 6.63
CA MET A 105 4.53 14.01 6.35
C MET A 105 4.83 14.18 4.85
N GLY A 106 4.93 15.42 4.39
CA GLY A 106 5.44 15.72 3.05
C GLY A 106 6.95 15.52 2.97
N LEU A 107 7.41 14.73 2.01
CA LEU A 107 8.84 14.53 1.74
C LEU A 107 9.22 15.20 0.41
N PRO A 108 10.34 15.94 0.34
CA PRO A 108 10.84 16.51 -0.90
C PRO A 108 10.95 15.43 -1.98
N TYR A 109 10.54 15.76 -3.21
CA TYR A 109 10.52 14.88 -4.37
C TYR A 109 9.67 13.60 -4.25
N ARG A 110 8.89 13.47 -3.16
CA ARG A 110 7.96 12.35 -2.90
C ARG A 110 6.55 12.82 -2.56
N SER A 111 6.21 14.07 -2.88
CA SER A 111 4.93 14.72 -2.52
C SER A 111 3.70 13.90 -2.94
N VAL A 112 3.68 13.39 -4.18
CA VAL A 112 2.59 12.59 -4.74
C VAL A 112 2.43 11.27 -3.96
N TYR A 113 3.56 10.58 -3.68
CA TYR A 113 3.54 9.35 -2.89
C TYR A 113 3.02 9.59 -1.47
N SER A 114 3.56 10.62 -0.80
CA SER A 114 3.13 11.01 0.55
C SER A 114 1.63 11.32 0.58
N ALA A 115 1.13 12.09 -0.39
CA ALA A 115 -0.28 12.44 -0.49
C ALA A 115 -1.17 11.21 -0.69
N SER A 116 -0.81 10.29 -1.60
CA SER A 116 -1.61 9.09 -1.87
C SER A 116 -1.68 8.16 -0.64
N LYS A 117 -0.58 8.00 0.09
CA LYS A 117 -0.54 7.18 1.30
C LYS A 117 -1.24 7.85 2.48
N GLY A 118 -1.11 9.18 2.64
CA GLY A 118 -1.83 9.94 3.66
C GLY A 118 -3.35 9.96 3.43
N ALA A 119 -3.79 10.05 2.17
CA ALA A 119 -5.21 9.95 1.83
C ALA A 119 -5.79 8.58 2.22
N LEU A 120 -5.06 7.48 2.01
CA LEU A 120 -5.49 6.15 2.42
C LEU A 120 -5.58 6.01 3.95
N GLU A 121 -4.68 6.66 4.70
CA GLU A 121 -4.75 6.72 6.17
C GLU A 121 -6.08 7.31 6.64
N LEU A 122 -6.44 8.50 6.12
CA LEU A 122 -7.68 9.21 6.50
C LEU A 122 -8.93 8.43 6.10
N ILE A 123 -8.94 7.81 4.92
CA ILE A 123 -10.06 6.95 4.49
C ILE A 123 -10.20 5.75 5.43
N THR A 124 -9.11 5.14 5.84
CA THR A 124 -9.13 4.03 6.80
C THR A 124 -9.73 4.45 8.13
N GLU A 125 -9.36 5.63 8.65
CA GLU A 125 -9.91 6.17 9.90
C GLU A 125 -11.42 6.35 9.80
N ALA A 126 -11.91 7.02 8.76
CA ALA A 126 -13.33 7.27 8.56
C ALA A 126 -14.11 5.97 8.39
N LEU A 127 -13.66 5.11 7.47
CA LEU A 127 -14.36 3.87 7.15
C LEU A 127 -14.40 2.90 8.35
N ARG A 128 -13.34 2.87 9.18
CA ARG A 128 -13.34 2.07 10.42
C ARG A 128 -14.52 2.43 11.34
N MET A 129 -14.82 3.72 11.48
CA MET A 129 -15.97 4.18 12.28
C MET A 129 -17.30 3.80 11.64
N GLU A 130 -17.40 3.91 10.32
CA GLU A 130 -18.60 3.58 9.55
C GLU A 130 -19.00 2.09 9.65
N VAL A 131 -17.99 1.19 9.67
CA VAL A 131 -18.24 -0.26 9.61
C VAL A 131 -18.18 -0.97 10.96
N GLN A 132 -17.84 -0.27 12.03
CA GLN A 132 -17.68 -0.84 13.39
C GLN A 132 -18.93 -1.59 13.86
N SER A 133 -20.13 -1.04 13.59
CA SER A 133 -21.40 -1.65 14.00
C SER A 133 -21.70 -2.97 13.26
N PHE A 134 -20.96 -3.26 12.19
CA PHE A 134 -21.10 -4.51 11.42
C PHE A 134 -20.10 -5.59 11.88
N GLY A 135 -19.33 -5.35 12.94
CA GLY A 135 -18.30 -6.28 13.40
C GLY A 135 -17.04 -6.31 12.52
N ILE A 136 -16.84 -5.29 11.67
CA ILE A 136 -15.69 -5.20 10.77
C ILE A 136 -14.66 -4.25 11.37
N THR A 137 -13.41 -4.65 11.31
CA THR A 137 -12.26 -3.84 11.75
C THR A 137 -11.38 -3.47 10.57
N ILE A 138 -10.97 -2.20 10.52
CA ILE A 138 -10.01 -1.72 9.51
C ILE A 138 -8.83 -1.10 10.24
N THR A 139 -7.61 -1.33 9.73
CA THR A 139 -6.37 -0.83 10.32
C THR A 139 -5.36 -0.43 9.26
N ASN A 140 -4.51 0.52 9.58
CA ASN A 140 -3.33 0.91 8.79
C ASN A 140 -2.07 0.28 9.36
N ILE A 141 -1.21 -0.21 8.49
CA ILE A 141 0.16 -0.53 8.81
C ILE A 141 1.08 0.31 7.94
N ALA A 142 1.91 1.15 8.57
CA ALA A 142 2.80 2.10 7.94
C ALA A 142 4.26 1.62 8.03
N PRO A 143 4.78 0.95 6.99
CA PRO A 143 6.18 0.57 6.94
C PRO A 143 7.09 1.78 6.74
N GLY A 144 8.29 1.71 7.32
CA GLY A 144 9.47 2.48 6.91
C GLY A 144 10.10 1.90 5.65
N ASP A 145 11.42 2.03 5.52
CA ASP A 145 12.13 1.47 4.38
C ASP A 145 12.41 -0.03 4.60
N PHE A 146 11.95 -0.83 3.66
CA PHE A 146 12.17 -2.28 3.60
C PHE A 146 12.83 -2.66 2.28
N ALA A 147 13.74 -3.63 2.34
CA ALA A 147 14.40 -4.19 1.17
C ALA A 147 13.39 -5.03 0.35
N THR A 148 12.65 -4.38 -0.54
CA THR A 148 11.62 -4.99 -1.37
C THR A 148 11.70 -4.53 -2.81
N ASN A 149 11.01 -5.23 -3.72
CA ASN A 149 10.93 -4.86 -5.14
C ASN A 149 10.13 -3.56 -5.41
N ILE A 150 9.64 -2.85 -4.39
CA ILE A 150 8.93 -1.58 -4.56
C ILE A 150 9.82 -0.52 -5.22
N ALA A 151 11.13 -0.58 -4.97
CA ALA A 151 12.09 0.30 -5.60
C ALA A 151 12.20 0.05 -7.11
N ALA A 152 12.20 -1.20 -7.56
CA ALA A 152 12.23 -1.57 -8.97
C ALA A 152 10.97 -1.17 -9.74
N GLY A 153 9.82 -1.08 -9.04
CA GLY A 153 8.54 -0.62 -9.62
C GLY A 153 8.27 0.87 -9.44
N ARG A 154 9.20 1.65 -8.88
CA ARG A 154 9.03 3.08 -8.63
C ARG A 154 9.21 3.87 -9.92
N TYR A 155 8.27 4.79 -10.21
CA TYR A 155 8.49 5.79 -11.22
C TYR A 155 9.49 6.85 -10.71
N HIS A 156 10.49 7.14 -11.50
CA HIS A 156 11.42 8.25 -11.29
C HIS A 156 11.26 9.25 -12.43
N ALA A 157 10.94 10.50 -12.12
CA ALA A 157 10.98 11.55 -13.14
C ALA A 157 12.40 11.62 -13.72
N PRO A 158 12.54 11.80 -15.04
CA PRO A 158 13.87 11.94 -15.66
C PRO A 158 14.55 13.21 -15.13
N ILE A 159 15.88 13.15 -14.98
CA ILE A 159 16.69 14.33 -14.70
C ILE A 159 16.78 15.13 -15.99
N LEU A 160 16.10 16.28 -16.03
CA LEU A 160 16.06 17.14 -17.22
C LEU A 160 17.27 18.04 -17.25
N LYS A 161 18.09 17.93 -18.33
CA LYS A 161 19.27 18.77 -18.53
C LYS A 161 18.87 20.25 -18.66
N GLY A 162 19.50 21.10 -17.85
CA GLY A 162 19.20 22.54 -17.82
C GLY A 162 17.99 22.91 -16.96
N SER A 163 17.34 21.96 -16.29
CA SER A 163 16.32 22.24 -15.29
C SER A 163 16.93 22.83 -14.02
N ASP A 164 16.18 23.69 -13.33
CA ASP A 164 16.55 24.21 -12.01
C ASP A 164 16.68 23.11 -10.94
N TYR A 165 16.10 21.91 -11.20
CA TYR A 165 16.16 20.73 -10.33
C TYR A 165 17.30 19.77 -10.69
N GLU A 166 17.99 19.93 -11.84
CA GLU A 166 18.92 18.96 -12.39
C GLU A 166 19.93 18.45 -11.34
N ILE A 167 20.62 19.37 -10.66
CA ILE A 167 21.67 19.02 -9.69
C ILE A 167 21.08 18.48 -8.40
N VAL A 168 20.10 19.19 -7.83
CA VAL A 168 19.57 18.84 -6.50
C VAL A 168 18.80 17.54 -6.55
N TYR A 169 17.91 17.39 -7.52
CA TYR A 169 17.13 16.15 -7.70
C TYR A 169 18.03 14.98 -8.09
N GLY A 170 19.02 15.21 -8.97
CA GLY A 170 19.99 14.18 -9.36
C GLY A 170 20.75 13.58 -8.17
N ASN A 171 21.25 14.44 -7.28
CA ASN A 171 21.93 14.00 -6.07
C ASN A 171 21.01 13.22 -5.12
N ILE A 172 19.77 13.68 -4.96
CA ILE A 172 18.79 13.00 -4.10
C ILE A 172 18.41 11.64 -4.69
N LEU A 173 18.19 11.56 -5.99
CA LEU A 173 17.87 10.29 -6.67
C LEU A 173 19.01 9.28 -6.53
N GLN A 174 20.24 9.72 -6.68
CA GLN A 174 21.43 8.89 -6.45
C GLN A 174 21.47 8.36 -5.01
N ALA A 175 21.35 9.25 -4.02
CA ALA A 175 21.32 8.85 -2.60
C ALA A 175 20.17 7.88 -2.29
N MET A 176 18.99 8.07 -2.88
CA MET A 176 17.86 7.15 -2.71
C MET A 176 18.17 5.76 -3.28
N ASN A 177 18.86 5.68 -4.43
CA ASN A 177 19.21 4.40 -5.05
C ASN A 177 20.26 3.65 -4.26
N GLU A 178 21.25 4.36 -3.67
CA GLU A 178 22.29 3.78 -2.82
C GLU A 178 21.73 3.20 -1.51
N HIS A 179 20.61 3.74 -1.01
CA HIS A 179 19.98 3.27 0.22
C HIS A 179 18.93 2.16 0.04
N VAL A 180 18.61 1.76 -1.20
CA VAL A 180 17.57 0.72 -1.45
C VAL A 180 17.91 -0.60 -0.78
N ASP A 181 19.19 -1.00 -0.75
CA ASP A 181 19.62 -2.28 -0.20
C ASP A 181 19.82 -2.26 1.34
N SER A 182 19.71 -1.08 1.97
CA SER A 182 19.86 -0.91 3.42
C SER A 182 18.55 -1.01 4.21
N GLY A 183 17.44 -1.32 3.55
CA GLY A 183 16.13 -1.45 4.18
C GLY A 183 16.02 -2.61 5.16
N SER A 184 15.06 -2.54 6.09
CA SER A 184 14.73 -3.63 7.02
C SER A 184 14.33 -4.91 6.30
N ASN A 185 14.45 -6.05 6.99
CA ASN A 185 14.07 -7.34 6.44
C ASN A 185 12.52 -7.39 6.22
N PRO A 186 12.03 -7.71 5.01
CA PRO A 186 10.59 -7.85 4.75
C PRO A 186 9.85 -8.82 5.67
N LEU A 187 10.55 -9.79 6.27
CA LEU A 187 9.96 -10.70 7.24
C LEU A 187 9.39 -9.98 8.46
N GLU A 188 10.03 -8.89 8.92
CA GLU A 188 9.52 -8.08 10.03
C GLU A 188 8.13 -7.51 9.73
N MET A 189 7.90 -7.12 8.47
CA MET A 189 6.59 -6.65 8.03
C MET A 189 5.55 -7.78 8.04
N ALA A 190 5.91 -8.97 7.57
CA ALA A 190 5.04 -10.14 7.60
C ALA A 190 4.66 -10.54 9.04
N GLU A 191 5.64 -10.54 9.96
CA GLU A 191 5.40 -10.80 11.38
C GLU A 191 4.49 -9.75 12.03
N ALA A 192 4.66 -8.48 11.66
CA ALA A 192 3.80 -7.41 12.17
C ALA A 192 2.35 -7.57 11.68
N VAL A 193 2.15 -7.90 10.40
CA VAL A 193 0.83 -8.21 9.83
C VAL A 193 0.22 -9.42 10.53
N TYR A 194 0.99 -10.49 10.74
CA TYR A 194 0.51 -11.68 11.46
C TYR A 194 0.06 -11.34 12.88
N LYS A 195 0.84 -10.55 13.63
CA LYS A 195 0.47 -10.08 14.97
C LYS A 195 -0.82 -9.25 14.98
N ILE A 196 -1.05 -8.45 13.94
CA ILE A 196 -2.31 -7.69 13.79
C ILE A 196 -3.48 -8.65 13.60
N ILE A 197 -3.33 -9.67 12.77
CA ILE A 197 -4.37 -10.69 12.51
C ILE A 197 -4.75 -11.43 13.79
N GLU A 198 -3.78 -11.79 14.63
CA GLU A 198 -3.98 -12.49 15.90
C GLU A 198 -4.48 -11.57 17.03
N THR A 199 -4.52 -10.26 16.81
CA THR A 199 -4.94 -9.29 17.84
C THR A 199 -6.49 -9.20 17.86
N PRO A 200 -7.16 -9.53 18.97
CA PRO A 200 -8.63 -9.47 19.02
C PRO A 200 -9.24 -8.10 18.76
N SER A 201 -8.52 -7.03 19.11
CA SER A 201 -8.95 -5.64 18.88
C SER A 201 -7.76 -4.83 18.37
N PRO A 202 -7.45 -4.91 17.06
CA PRO A 202 -6.33 -4.18 16.50
C PRO A 202 -6.50 -2.66 16.62
N LYS A 203 -5.38 -1.97 16.92
CA LYS A 203 -5.33 -0.50 16.88
C LYS A 203 -5.59 -0.01 15.44
N ILE A 204 -5.92 1.27 15.31
CA ILE A 204 -6.13 1.85 13.98
C ILE A 204 -4.82 2.04 13.22
N HIS A 205 -3.72 2.34 13.90
CA HIS A 205 -2.41 2.60 13.30
C HIS A 205 -1.32 1.73 13.90
N TYR A 206 -0.52 1.13 13.02
CA TYR A 206 0.71 0.43 13.33
C TYR A 206 1.86 1.02 12.50
N LYS A 207 3.03 1.15 13.11
CA LYS A 207 4.25 1.62 12.44
C LYS A 207 5.31 0.52 12.55
N VAL A 208 5.93 0.15 11.43
CA VAL A 208 6.94 -0.92 11.35
C VAL A 208 8.18 -0.39 10.65
N GLY A 209 9.37 -0.73 11.15
CA GLY A 209 10.65 -0.28 10.60
C GLY A 209 11.61 0.22 11.67
N ALA A 210 12.72 0.84 11.28
CA ALA A 210 13.75 1.32 12.17
C ALA A 210 13.23 2.36 13.17
N PHE A 211 13.78 2.37 14.39
CA PHE A 211 13.35 3.23 15.49
C PHE A 211 13.36 4.73 15.12
N MET A 212 14.43 5.19 14.48
CA MET A 212 14.57 6.60 14.06
C MET A 212 13.50 7.01 13.05
N GLN A 213 13.11 6.13 12.13
CA GLN A 213 12.04 6.38 11.16
C GLN A 213 10.67 6.50 11.82
N LYS A 214 10.42 5.73 12.88
CA LYS A 214 9.18 5.85 13.68
C LYS A 214 9.14 7.14 14.48
N PHE A 215 10.29 7.63 14.91
CA PHE A 215 10.41 8.82 15.74
C PHE A 215 10.30 10.12 14.94
N SER A 216 10.79 10.15 13.71
CA SER A 216 10.70 11.33 12.82
C SER A 216 9.27 11.79 12.49
N ILE A 217 8.27 10.97 12.81
CA ILE A 217 6.84 11.28 12.61
C ILE A 217 6.25 12.01 13.84
N VAL A 218 6.97 12.06 14.95
CA VAL A 218 6.48 12.64 16.22
C VAL A 218 7.01 14.08 16.41
N LEU A 219 8.00 14.49 15.62
CA LEU A 219 8.58 15.84 15.60
C LEU A 219 8.00 16.67 14.47
#